data_f97092230bc74230dd2f955509ded2e9
#
_entry.id   f97092230bc74230dd2f955509ded2e9
#
_cell.length_a   1.000
_cell.length_b   1.000
_cell.length_c   1.000
_cell.angle_alpha   90.00
_cell.angle_beta   90.00
_cell.angle_gamma   90.00
#
_symmetry.space_group_name_H-M   'P 1'
#
loop_
_entity.id
_entity.type
_entity.pdbx_description
1 polymer ?
#
loop_
_entity_poly.entity_id
_entity_poly.type
_entity_poly.pdbx_seq_one_letter_code
_entity_poly.pdbx_strand_id
1 'polypeptide(L)'
;MKIYAGGYDDVADAAIIVVSAGAGQKPGETRLDLVNKNVAIFKSIIPEIAKRNFGGILLIVANPVDILTQVAQKLSGLPQERVIGSGTVLDSARLKYALGEHLGWIAEAYMHL
;
A
#
# COMPACT_ATOMS: atom_id res chain seq x y z
N MET A 1 5.91 18.86 12.60
CA MET A 1 6.04 17.47 12.11
C MET A 1 7.52 17.13 11.98
N LYS A 2 7.93 15.96 12.42
CA LYS A 2 9.31 15.50 12.34
C LYS A 2 9.42 14.48 11.19
N ILE A 3 10.33 14.74 10.23
CA ILE A 3 10.59 13.86 9.09
C ILE A 3 12.07 13.47 9.11
N TYR A 4 12.35 12.17 9.01
CA TYR A 4 13.74 11.67 9.01
C TYR A 4 13.82 10.34 8.26
N ALA A 5 15.01 9.99 7.80
CA ALA A 5 15.29 8.68 7.22
C ALA A 5 15.57 7.69 8.35
N GLY A 6 14.94 6.53 8.27
CA GLY A 6 15.08 5.48 9.27
C GLY A 6 15.39 4.12 8.65
N GLY A 7 15.53 3.13 9.50
CA GLY A 7 15.75 1.75 9.12
C GLY A 7 14.68 0.84 9.71
N TYR A 8 14.86 -0.48 9.54
CA TYR A 8 13.91 -1.46 10.10
C TYR A 8 13.79 -1.42 11.62
N ASP A 9 14.80 -0.91 12.32
CA ASP A 9 14.75 -0.79 13.77
C ASP A 9 13.69 0.21 14.25
N ASP A 10 13.27 1.15 13.40
CA ASP A 10 12.23 2.12 13.72
C ASP A 10 10.82 1.55 13.59
N VAL A 11 10.68 0.35 13.04
CA VAL A 11 9.38 -0.29 12.75
C VAL A 11 8.59 -0.59 14.02
N ALA A 12 9.26 -0.95 15.11
CA ALA A 12 8.60 -1.36 16.35
C ALA A 12 7.68 -0.26 16.92
N ASP A 13 8.08 1.00 16.76
CA ASP A 13 7.34 2.16 17.29
C ASP A 13 6.35 2.76 16.29
N ALA A 14 6.27 2.23 15.08
CA ALA A 14 5.39 2.76 14.07
C ALA A 14 3.93 2.38 14.33
N ALA A 15 3.03 3.33 14.22
CA ALA A 15 1.59 3.08 14.26
C ALA A 15 1.08 2.57 12.91
N ILE A 16 1.61 3.09 11.82
CA ILE A 16 1.26 2.70 10.46
C ILE A 16 2.54 2.59 9.64
N ILE A 17 2.67 1.48 8.91
CA ILE A 17 3.73 1.32 7.91
C ILE A 17 3.06 1.29 6.53
N VAL A 18 3.45 2.23 5.69
CA VAL A 18 2.99 2.27 4.30
C VAL A 18 4.03 1.55 3.43
N VAL A 19 3.60 0.49 2.75
CA VAL A 19 4.46 -0.29 1.85
C VAL A 19 4.14 0.12 0.42
N SER A 20 5.03 0.93 -0.15
CA SER A 20 4.94 1.42 -1.53
C SER A 20 5.97 0.76 -2.45
N ALA A 21 6.75 -0.18 -1.93
CA ALA A 21 7.77 -0.87 -2.68
C ALA A 21 7.16 -1.75 -3.77
N GLY A 22 7.74 -1.67 -4.96
CA GLY A 22 7.28 -2.47 -6.10
C GLY A 22 7.98 -2.02 -7.37
N ALA A 23 8.02 -2.93 -8.34
CA ALA A 23 8.53 -2.64 -9.69
C ALA A 23 7.37 -2.28 -10.61
N GLY A 24 7.62 -1.39 -11.57
CA GLY A 24 6.70 -1.13 -12.65
C GLY A 24 6.76 -2.20 -13.74
N GLN A 25 5.68 -2.30 -14.51
CA GLN A 25 5.62 -3.20 -15.64
C GLN A 25 6.52 -2.67 -16.77
N LYS A 26 7.44 -3.50 -17.25
CA LYS A 26 8.30 -3.17 -18.39
C LYS A 26 7.63 -3.55 -19.71
N PRO A 27 8.00 -2.92 -20.84
CA PRO A 27 7.50 -3.34 -22.15
C PRO A 27 7.77 -4.83 -22.39
N GLY A 28 6.75 -5.55 -22.87
CA GLY A 28 6.84 -6.98 -23.11
C GLY A 28 6.61 -7.88 -21.90
N GLU A 29 6.48 -7.33 -20.70
CA GLU A 29 6.15 -8.11 -19.50
C GLU A 29 4.65 -8.34 -19.38
N THR A 30 4.27 -9.52 -18.90
CA THR A 30 2.89 -9.82 -18.55
C THR A 30 2.56 -9.32 -17.14
N ARG A 31 1.26 -9.26 -16.81
CA ARG A 31 0.84 -8.96 -15.44
C ARG A 31 1.33 -10.00 -14.43
N LEU A 32 1.42 -11.27 -14.86
CA LEU A 32 1.94 -12.34 -14.02
C LEU A 32 3.43 -12.12 -13.68
N ASP A 33 4.23 -11.66 -14.66
CA ASP A 33 5.63 -11.31 -14.42
C ASP A 33 5.76 -10.21 -13.37
N LEU A 34 4.90 -9.18 -13.45
CA LEU A 34 4.87 -8.09 -12.47
C LEU A 34 4.50 -8.59 -11.08
N VAL A 35 3.49 -9.46 -10.97
CA VAL A 35 3.10 -10.06 -9.69
C VAL A 35 4.27 -10.83 -9.08
N ASN A 36 4.93 -11.66 -9.87
CA ASN A 36 6.06 -12.46 -9.39
C ASN A 36 7.22 -11.59 -8.89
N LYS A 37 7.54 -10.51 -9.60
CA LYS A 37 8.56 -9.56 -9.18
C LYS A 37 8.20 -8.90 -7.83
N ASN A 38 6.98 -8.42 -7.71
CA ASN A 38 6.54 -7.71 -6.52
C ASN A 38 6.37 -8.65 -5.32
N VAL A 39 5.97 -9.89 -5.54
CA VAL A 39 5.97 -10.91 -4.49
C VAL A 39 7.39 -11.17 -3.97
N ALA A 40 8.37 -11.25 -4.87
CA ALA A 40 9.78 -11.42 -4.46
C ALA A 40 10.27 -10.23 -3.63
N ILE A 41 9.91 -9.00 -4.01
CA ILE A 41 10.23 -7.80 -3.23
C ILE A 41 9.58 -7.86 -1.84
N PHE A 42 8.30 -8.22 -1.76
CA PHE A 42 7.58 -8.35 -0.50
C PHE A 42 8.18 -9.44 0.41
N LYS A 43 8.65 -10.54 -0.16
CA LYS A 43 9.36 -11.59 0.60
C LYS A 43 10.65 -11.09 1.25
N SER A 44 11.26 -10.04 0.72
CA SER A 44 12.44 -9.42 1.32
C SER A 44 12.11 -8.37 2.39
N ILE A 45 10.93 -7.77 2.33
CA ILE A 45 10.54 -6.65 3.21
C ILE A 45 9.66 -7.10 4.37
N ILE A 46 8.58 -7.80 4.09
CA ILE A 46 7.54 -8.10 5.08
C ILE A 46 8.07 -8.94 6.26
N PRO A 47 8.87 -10.00 6.06
CA PRO A 47 9.45 -10.73 7.20
C PRO A 47 10.34 -9.87 8.09
N GLU A 48 11.05 -8.90 7.53
CA GLU A 48 11.87 -7.96 8.31
C GLU A 48 11.02 -7.07 9.22
N ILE A 49 9.84 -6.70 8.78
CA ILE A 49 8.87 -5.96 9.60
C ILE A 49 8.28 -6.87 10.69
N ALA A 50 7.89 -8.08 10.31
CA ALA A 50 7.20 -9.01 11.21
C ALA A 50 8.07 -9.42 12.40
N LYS A 51 9.37 -9.66 12.19
CA LYS A 51 10.26 -10.12 13.27
C LYS A 51 10.65 -9.02 14.27
N ARG A 52 10.24 -7.77 14.07
CA ARG A 52 10.52 -6.65 14.97
C ARG A 52 9.35 -6.27 15.88
N ASN A 53 8.41 -7.19 16.08
CA ASN A 53 7.24 -7.00 16.97
C ASN A 53 6.42 -5.76 16.60
N PHE A 54 6.17 -5.57 15.31
CA PHE A 54 5.35 -4.46 14.84
C PHE A 54 3.91 -4.58 15.37
N GLY A 55 3.46 -3.55 16.08
CA GLY A 55 2.14 -3.53 16.72
C GLY A 55 1.07 -2.71 15.99
N GLY A 56 1.38 -2.13 14.84
CA GLY A 56 0.49 -1.23 14.11
C GLY A 56 -0.20 -1.85 12.91
N ILE A 57 -0.51 -1.03 11.93
CA ILE A 57 -1.22 -1.38 10.70
C ILE A 57 -0.25 -1.34 9.51
N LEU A 58 -0.28 -2.38 8.68
CA LEU A 58 0.37 -2.39 7.37
C LEU A 58 -0.62 -1.86 6.33
N LEU A 59 -0.24 -0.80 5.64
CA LEU A 59 -1.01 -0.24 4.52
C LEU A 59 -0.26 -0.51 3.21
N ILE A 60 -0.86 -1.32 2.35
CA ILE A 60 -0.26 -1.70 1.07
C ILE A 60 -0.77 -0.77 -0.03
N VAL A 61 0.15 -0.09 -0.69
CA VAL A 61 -0.17 0.82 -1.79
C VAL A 61 0.51 0.43 -3.11
N ALA A 62 1.28 -0.65 -3.12
CA ALA A 62 1.89 -1.19 -4.32
C ALA A 62 0.91 -2.02 -5.15
N ASN A 63 1.04 -2.02 -6.47
CA ASN A 63 0.18 -2.76 -7.37
C ASN A 63 0.80 -4.10 -7.80
N PRO A 64 -0.02 -5.15 -8.02
CA PRO A 64 -1.47 -5.19 -7.83
C PRO A 64 -1.86 -5.25 -6.35
N VAL A 65 -2.61 -4.26 -5.89
CA VAL A 65 -2.80 -4.01 -4.45
C VAL A 65 -3.50 -5.14 -3.72
N ASP A 66 -4.54 -5.74 -4.29
CA ASP A 66 -5.31 -6.80 -3.62
C ASP A 66 -4.47 -8.06 -3.40
N ILE A 67 -3.74 -8.48 -4.44
CA ILE A 67 -2.85 -9.64 -4.38
C ILE A 67 -1.72 -9.39 -3.38
N LEU A 68 -1.09 -8.23 -3.45
CA LEU A 68 0.03 -7.89 -2.57
C LEU A 68 -0.42 -7.71 -1.12
N THR A 69 -1.63 -7.24 -0.88
CA THR A 69 -2.21 -7.19 0.46
C THR A 69 -2.37 -8.60 1.04
N GLN A 70 -2.87 -9.53 0.25
CA GLN A 70 -2.99 -10.93 0.66
C GLN A 70 -1.62 -11.57 0.93
N VAL A 71 -0.65 -11.31 0.07
CA VAL A 71 0.73 -11.78 0.24
C VAL A 71 1.34 -11.21 1.53
N ALA A 72 1.18 -9.90 1.76
CA ALA A 72 1.68 -9.25 2.97
C ALA A 72 1.05 -9.83 4.23
N GLN A 73 -0.24 -10.10 4.21
CA GLN A 73 -0.94 -10.71 5.34
C GLN A 73 -0.38 -12.10 5.65
N LYS A 74 -0.16 -12.93 4.62
CA LYS A 74 0.40 -14.28 4.79
C LYS A 74 1.87 -14.23 5.25
N LEU A 75 2.69 -13.36 4.69
CA LEU A 75 4.11 -13.24 5.03
C LEU A 75 4.32 -12.67 6.43
N SER A 76 3.47 -11.74 6.86
CA SER A 76 3.60 -11.08 8.16
C SER A 76 3.04 -11.93 9.31
N GLY A 77 2.05 -12.78 9.03
CA GLY A 77 1.31 -13.50 10.06
C GLY A 77 0.44 -12.60 10.94
N LEU A 78 0.29 -11.32 10.58
CA LEU A 78 -0.55 -10.38 11.31
C LEU A 78 -2.04 -10.71 11.12
N PRO A 79 -2.90 -10.33 12.09
CA PRO A 79 -4.35 -10.43 11.91
C PRO A 79 -4.80 -9.67 10.66
N GLN A 80 -5.84 -10.18 9.99
CA GLN A 80 -6.32 -9.62 8.74
C GLN A 80 -6.70 -8.14 8.85
N GLU A 81 -7.27 -7.74 9.97
CA GLU A 81 -7.68 -6.35 10.23
C GLU A 81 -6.52 -5.38 10.36
N ARG A 82 -5.30 -5.89 10.45
CA ARG A 82 -4.09 -5.06 10.54
C ARG A 82 -3.31 -4.95 9.24
N VAL A 83 -3.78 -5.60 8.16
CA VAL A 83 -3.14 -5.54 6.85
C VAL A 83 -4.18 -5.04 5.85
N ILE A 84 -4.03 -3.80 5.42
CA ILE A 84 -5.02 -3.08 4.62
C ILE A 84 -4.41 -2.70 3.27
N GLY A 85 -5.16 -2.96 2.20
CA GLY A 85 -4.83 -2.44 0.88
C GLY A 85 -5.50 -1.08 0.65
N SER A 86 -4.81 -0.19 -0.04
CA SER A 86 -5.37 1.14 -0.35
C SER A 86 -6.57 1.08 -1.31
N GLY A 87 -6.72 -0.01 -2.03
CA GLY A 87 -7.85 -0.21 -2.93
C GLY A 87 -7.99 0.91 -3.94
N THR A 88 -9.18 1.50 -4.01
CA THR A 88 -9.53 2.57 -4.95
C THR A 88 -9.49 3.96 -4.32
N VAL A 89 -8.80 4.15 -3.20
CA VAL A 89 -8.75 5.46 -2.53
C VAL A 89 -8.25 6.55 -3.48
N LEU A 90 -7.15 6.27 -4.20
CA LEU A 90 -6.60 7.22 -5.16
C LEU A 90 -7.55 7.47 -6.34
N ASP A 91 -8.16 6.41 -6.87
CA ASP A 91 -9.09 6.54 -8.01
C ASP A 91 -10.33 7.33 -7.61
N SER A 92 -10.85 7.09 -6.42
CA SER A 92 -11.97 7.86 -5.88
C SER A 92 -11.61 9.34 -5.70
N ALA A 93 -10.42 9.64 -5.21
CA ALA A 93 -9.94 11.01 -5.08
C ALA A 93 -9.79 11.69 -6.45
N ARG A 94 -9.26 10.97 -7.44
CA ARG A 94 -9.15 11.48 -8.81
C ARG A 94 -10.53 11.74 -9.43
N LEU A 95 -11.48 10.84 -9.23
CA LEU A 95 -12.85 11.01 -9.71
C LEU A 95 -13.49 12.25 -9.09
N LYS A 96 -13.37 12.41 -7.77
CA LYS A 96 -13.89 13.58 -7.08
C LYS A 96 -13.29 14.87 -7.61
N TYR A 97 -12.00 14.91 -7.82
CA TYR A 97 -11.32 16.06 -8.39
C TYR A 97 -11.82 16.37 -9.81
N ALA A 98 -11.88 15.36 -10.67
CA ALA A 98 -12.33 15.52 -12.05
C ALA A 98 -13.79 16.02 -12.13
N LEU A 99 -14.67 15.50 -11.28
CA LEU A 99 -16.04 15.96 -11.18
C LEU A 99 -16.10 17.41 -10.68
N GLY A 100 -15.28 17.78 -9.71
CA GLY A 100 -15.18 19.14 -9.21
C GLY A 100 -14.77 20.12 -10.31
N GLU A 101 -13.76 19.77 -11.10
CA GLU A 101 -13.30 20.56 -12.24
C GLU A 101 -14.39 20.69 -13.32
N HIS A 102 -15.05 19.57 -13.65
CA HIS A 102 -16.07 19.55 -14.71
C HIS A 102 -17.34 20.33 -14.32
N LEU A 103 -17.78 20.21 -13.07
CA LEU A 103 -19.02 20.80 -12.59
C LEU A 103 -18.82 22.13 -11.86
N GLY A 104 -17.59 22.54 -11.61
CA GLY A 104 -17.27 23.76 -10.86
C GLY A 104 -17.63 23.67 -9.38
N TRP A 105 -17.68 22.46 -8.80
CA TRP A 105 -18.02 22.22 -7.41
C TRP A 105 -16.76 21.90 -6.59
N ILE A 106 -16.87 22.05 -5.27
CA ILE A 106 -15.78 21.69 -4.35
C ILE A 106 -15.75 20.16 -4.20
N ALA A 107 -14.54 19.58 -4.18
CA ALA A 107 -14.36 18.12 -4.11
C ALA A 107 -15.07 17.48 -2.92
N GLU A 108 -15.17 18.16 -1.79
CA GLU A 108 -15.86 17.68 -0.60
C GLU A 108 -17.36 17.40 -0.83
N ALA A 109 -17.97 18.05 -1.81
CA ALA A 109 -19.37 17.80 -2.16
C ALA A 109 -19.62 16.37 -2.66
N TYR A 110 -18.56 15.64 -3.02
CA TYR A 110 -18.65 14.27 -3.53
C TYR A 110 -18.19 13.22 -2.53
N MET A 111 -18.14 13.54 -1.25
CA MET A 111 -17.65 12.64 -0.21
C MET A 111 -18.41 11.31 -0.11
N HIS A 112 -19.62 11.25 -0.61
CA HIS A 112 -20.47 10.05 -0.53
C HIS A 112 -20.60 9.28 -1.86
N LEU A 113 -19.77 9.60 -2.83
CA LEU A 113 -19.72 8.85 -4.09
C LEU A 113 -19.11 7.46 -3.93
#